data_04ba5a7590d2acc35435c7ebe5eb8233
#
_entry.id   04ba5a7590d2acc35435c7ebe5eb8233
#
_cell.length_a   1.000
_cell.length_b   1.000
_cell.length_c   1.000
_cell.angle_alpha   90.00
_cell.angle_beta   90.00
_cell.angle_gamma   90.00
#
_symmetry.space_group_name_H-M   'P 1'
#
loop_
_entity.id
_entity.type
_entity.pdbx_description
1 polymer ?
#
loop_
_entity_poly.entity_id
_entity_poly.type
_entity_poly.pdbx_seq_one_letter_code
_entity_poly.pdbx_strand_id
1 'polypeptide(L)'
;MQTRIEQSINVDEIREKYDTGSIGFLLFINKSGVSSTSVHYMEDGKKNFYEMCALFSKYEKEAEGAATYAHEILHLFGARDLYMTSITDGISSALVRHVGKKYPNDIMFSTFTKSGKTLKYKIVNQVDRVTAFYLGWKNTIPEKKKFALGGRNPKGCFSDGTAW
;
A
#
# COMPACT_ATOMS: atom_id res chain seq x y z
N MET A 1 17.05 -1.29 -9.58
CA MET A 1 15.97 -2.31 -9.60
C MET A 1 14.97 -2.01 -10.71
N GLN A 2 14.45 -0.81 -10.81
CA GLN A 2 13.58 -0.33 -11.90
C GLN A 2 14.15 -0.67 -13.28
N THR A 3 15.36 -0.23 -13.59
CA THR A 3 16.04 -0.48 -14.87
C THR A 3 16.07 -1.96 -15.27
N ARG A 4 16.21 -2.88 -14.30
CA ARG A 4 16.20 -4.32 -14.62
C ARG A 4 14.81 -4.83 -14.99
N ILE A 5 13.76 -4.33 -14.37
CA ILE A 5 12.38 -4.69 -14.76
C ILE A 5 12.14 -4.23 -16.19
N GLU A 6 12.39 -2.95 -16.48
CA GLU A 6 12.17 -2.34 -17.79
C GLU A 6 12.99 -3.01 -18.92
N GLN A 7 14.20 -3.47 -18.60
CA GLN A 7 15.05 -4.21 -19.56
C GLN A 7 14.67 -5.68 -19.75
N SER A 8 13.99 -6.28 -18.79
CA SER A 8 13.70 -7.72 -18.77
C SER A 8 12.25 -8.06 -19.07
N ILE A 9 11.34 -7.09 -18.95
CA ILE A 9 9.90 -7.28 -19.06
C ILE A 9 9.34 -6.18 -19.96
N ASN A 10 8.68 -6.59 -21.05
CA ASN A 10 7.90 -5.66 -21.86
C ASN A 10 6.55 -5.40 -21.18
N VAL A 11 6.48 -4.28 -20.46
CA VAL A 11 5.29 -3.88 -19.69
C VAL A 11 4.10 -3.61 -20.61
N ASP A 12 4.34 -3.05 -21.79
CA ASP A 12 3.29 -2.76 -22.77
C ASP A 12 2.69 -4.03 -23.36
N GLU A 13 3.50 -5.03 -23.67
CA GLU A 13 3.03 -6.33 -24.12
C GLU A 13 2.12 -7.00 -23.07
N ILE A 14 2.46 -6.86 -21.77
CA ILE A 14 1.62 -7.37 -20.69
C ILE A 14 0.28 -6.64 -20.67
N ARG A 15 0.28 -5.30 -20.81
CA ARG A 15 -0.94 -4.50 -20.84
C ARG A 15 -1.84 -4.90 -21.99
N GLU A 16 -1.30 -5.00 -23.17
CA GLU A 16 -2.05 -5.42 -24.37
C GLU A 16 -2.60 -6.84 -24.23
N LYS A 17 -1.75 -7.78 -23.81
CA LYS A 17 -2.12 -9.19 -23.67
C LYS A 17 -3.25 -9.42 -22.67
N TYR A 18 -3.29 -8.67 -21.59
CA TYR A 18 -4.25 -8.85 -20.51
C TYR A 18 -5.31 -7.76 -20.43
N ASP A 19 -5.33 -6.85 -21.41
CA ASP A 19 -6.25 -5.69 -21.46
C ASP A 19 -6.33 -4.96 -20.11
N THR A 20 -5.16 -4.61 -19.57
CA THR A 20 -5.04 -4.00 -18.24
C THR A 20 -4.28 -2.68 -18.28
N GLY A 21 -4.80 -1.68 -17.59
CA GLY A 21 -4.10 -0.40 -17.38
C GLY A 21 -3.16 -0.39 -16.15
N SER A 22 -3.26 -1.38 -15.27
CA SER A 22 -2.53 -1.40 -13.99
C SER A 22 -1.71 -2.68 -13.85
N ILE A 23 -0.43 -2.52 -13.54
CA ILE A 23 0.50 -3.62 -13.31
C ILE A 23 1.25 -3.36 -12.01
N GLY A 24 1.25 -4.36 -11.12
CA GLY A 24 2.03 -4.34 -9.89
C GLY A 24 3.06 -5.48 -9.88
N PHE A 25 4.30 -5.17 -9.55
CA PHE A 25 5.38 -6.15 -9.37
C PHE A 25 5.62 -6.41 -7.89
N LEU A 26 5.63 -7.67 -7.49
CA LEU A 26 6.04 -8.10 -6.16
C LEU A 26 7.47 -8.67 -6.24
N LEU A 27 8.44 -7.96 -5.65
CA LEU A 27 9.83 -8.37 -5.62
C LEU A 27 10.19 -8.86 -4.23
N PHE A 28 10.37 -10.16 -4.10
CA PHE A 28 10.85 -10.78 -2.87
C PHE A 28 12.38 -10.76 -2.83
N ILE A 29 12.94 -10.04 -1.86
CA ILE A 29 14.37 -9.77 -1.76
C ILE A 29 14.91 -10.48 -0.52
N ASN A 30 15.72 -11.52 -0.71
CA ASN A 30 16.33 -12.26 0.41
C ASN A 30 17.52 -11.50 1.01
N LYS A 31 17.26 -10.31 1.53
CA LYS A 31 18.23 -9.44 2.22
C LYS A 31 17.52 -8.70 3.34
N SER A 32 18.30 -8.01 4.17
CA SER A 32 17.77 -7.02 5.10
C SER A 32 17.47 -5.70 4.39
N GLY A 33 16.35 -5.08 4.72
CA GLY A 33 15.93 -3.80 4.16
C GLY A 33 14.55 -3.40 4.68
N VAL A 34 14.07 -2.25 4.25
CA VAL A 34 12.71 -1.76 4.53
C VAL A 34 11.83 -2.14 3.36
N SER A 35 10.79 -2.92 3.62
CA SER A 35 9.76 -3.21 2.61
C SER A 35 8.99 -1.92 2.30
N SER A 36 8.66 -1.71 1.03
CA SER A 36 7.98 -0.50 0.59
C SER A 36 7.29 -0.70 -0.75
N THR A 37 6.24 0.07 -0.97
CA THR A 37 5.55 0.16 -2.25
C THR A 37 5.81 1.51 -2.91
N SER A 38 6.01 1.51 -4.21
CA SER A 38 6.30 2.71 -4.98
C SER A 38 5.75 2.62 -6.39
N VAL A 39 5.46 3.81 -6.96
CA VAL A 39 5.08 3.96 -8.37
C VAL A 39 6.34 4.31 -9.16
N HIS A 40 6.49 3.67 -10.30
CA HIS A 40 7.57 3.92 -11.25
C HIS A 40 6.99 4.38 -12.58
N TYR A 41 7.51 5.48 -13.09
CA TYR A 41 7.14 6.02 -14.39
C TYR A 41 8.15 5.56 -15.44
N MET A 42 7.65 5.15 -16.60
CA MET A 42 8.48 4.86 -17.76
C MET A 42 8.88 6.17 -18.47
N GLU A 43 9.81 6.10 -19.44
CA GLU A 43 10.38 7.27 -20.12
C GLU A 43 9.34 8.21 -20.75
N ASP A 44 8.22 7.68 -21.21
CA ASP A 44 7.13 8.45 -21.81
C ASP A 44 6.19 9.13 -20.80
N GLY A 45 6.50 9.05 -19.52
CA GLY A 45 5.87 9.83 -18.47
C GLY A 45 4.63 9.18 -17.84
N LYS A 46 3.71 10.02 -17.34
CA LYS A 46 2.62 9.61 -16.45
C LYS A 46 1.60 8.62 -17.01
N LYS A 47 1.54 8.43 -18.33
CA LYS A 47 0.60 7.50 -18.94
C LYS A 47 1.09 6.06 -18.88
N ASN A 48 2.38 5.86 -18.71
CA ASN A 48 3.02 4.56 -18.73
C ASN A 48 3.80 4.35 -17.42
N PHE A 49 3.14 3.76 -16.46
CA PHE A 49 3.72 3.46 -15.16
C PHE A 49 3.35 2.06 -14.70
N TYR A 50 4.07 1.58 -13.73
CA TYR A 50 3.77 0.37 -12.98
C TYR A 50 4.05 0.60 -11.49
N GLU A 51 3.50 -0.26 -10.68
CA GLU A 51 3.70 -0.25 -9.24
C GLU A 51 4.61 -1.40 -8.83
N MET A 52 5.37 -1.19 -7.77
CA MET A 52 6.31 -2.18 -7.28
C MET A 52 6.34 -2.24 -5.77
N CYS A 53 6.11 -3.43 -5.22
CA CYS A 53 6.40 -3.73 -3.82
C CYS A 53 7.78 -4.40 -3.73
N ALA A 54 8.72 -3.75 -3.08
CA ALA A 54 9.99 -4.34 -2.67
C ALA A 54 9.82 -4.96 -1.29
N LEU A 55 9.80 -6.29 -1.22
CA LEU A 55 9.51 -7.07 -0.02
C LEU A 55 10.78 -7.74 0.48
N PHE A 56 11.38 -7.20 1.53
CA PHE A 56 12.62 -7.73 2.12
C PHE A 56 12.32 -8.87 3.10
N SER A 57 13.17 -9.90 3.11
CA SER A 57 13.00 -11.06 4.00
C SER A 57 13.33 -10.78 5.45
N LYS A 58 14.02 -9.67 5.72
CA LYS A 58 14.44 -9.24 7.05
C LYS A 58 14.37 -7.73 7.18
N TYR A 59 13.97 -7.26 8.35
CA TYR A 59 14.19 -5.90 8.80
C TYR A 59 15.26 -5.93 9.91
N GLU A 60 16.35 -5.19 9.73
CA GLU A 60 17.55 -5.31 10.57
C GLU A 60 18.05 -6.76 10.63
N LYS A 61 17.93 -7.43 11.80
CA LYS A 61 18.36 -8.82 12.01
C LYS A 61 17.18 -9.79 12.12
N GLU A 62 15.97 -9.27 12.26
CA GLU A 62 14.75 -10.05 12.45
C GLU A 62 14.10 -10.44 11.12
N ALA A 63 13.45 -11.60 11.10
CA ALA A 63 12.65 -11.98 9.93
C ALA A 63 11.44 -11.05 9.79
N GLU A 64 11.18 -10.61 8.57
CA GLU A 64 10.04 -9.75 8.30
C GLU A 64 8.71 -10.48 8.51
N GLY A 65 7.71 -9.76 8.97
CA GLY A 65 6.40 -10.29 9.29
C GLY A 65 5.48 -10.38 8.09
N ALA A 66 4.60 -11.40 8.07
CA ALA A 66 3.58 -11.53 7.02
C ALA A 66 2.65 -10.30 6.94
N ALA A 67 2.40 -9.63 8.08
CA ALA A 67 1.58 -8.43 8.12
C ALA A 67 2.23 -7.25 7.38
N THR A 68 3.56 -7.11 7.40
CA THR A 68 4.28 -6.09 6.64
C THR A 68 4.11 -6.31 5.13
N TYR A 69 4.24 -7.55 4.68
CA TYR A 69 4.03 -7.85 3.25
C TYR A 69 2.59 -7.55 2.82
N ALA A 70 1.61 -7.92 3.63
CA ALA A 70 0.21 -7.63 3.34
C ALA A 70 -0.07 -6.12 3.35
N HIS A 71 0.53 -5.36 4.26
CA HIS A 71 0.46 -3.90 4.32
C HIS A 71 0.95 -3.29 3.00
N GLU A 72 2.15 -3.66 2.55
CA GLU A 72 2.71 -3.16 1.30
C GLU A 72 1.88 -3.54 0.07
N ILE A 73 1.38 -4.77 0.02
CA ILE A 73 0.50 -5.21 -1.06
C ILE A 73 -0.82 -4.44 -1.08
N LEU A 74 -1.37 -4.10 0.08
CA LEU A 74 -2.63 -3.33 0.15
C LEU A 74 -2.49 -1.92 -0.43
N HIS A 75 -1.29 -1.34 -0.45
CA HIS A 75 -1.04 -0.08 -1.15
C HIS A 75 -1.34 -0.18 -2.65
N LEU A 76 -1.06 -1.30 -3.31
CA LEU A 76 -1.40 -1.53 -4.73
C LEU A 76 -2.91 -1.45 -4.99
N PHE A 77 -3.73 -1.60 -3.95
CA PHE A 77 -5.18 -1.48 -4.02
C PHE A 77 -5.72 -0.16 -3.46
N GLY A 78 -4.84 0.82 -3.25
CA GLY A 78 -5.20 2.17 -2.82
C GLY A 78 -5.31 2.37 -1.32
N ALA A 79 -4.91 1.40 -0.49
CA ALA A 79 -4.80 1.61 0.95
C ALA A 79 -3.76 2.70 1.26
N ARG A 80 -4.01 3.49 2.29
CA ARG A 80 -3.14 4.58 2.72
C ARG A 80 -2.59 4.31 4.10
N ASP A 81 -1.37 4.78 4.36
CA ASP A 81 -0.79 4.76 5.69
C ASP A 81 -1.65 5.53 6.68
N LEU A 82 -2.03 4.87 7.77
CA LEU A 82 -2.85 5.47 8.82
C LEU A 82 -2.09 5.72 10.12
N TYR A 83 -0.79 5.40 10.16
CA TYR A 83 0.08 5.58 11.32
C TYR A 83 0.81 6.93 11.32
N MET A 84 0.84 7.62 10.19
CA MET A 84 1.51 8.91 10.03
C MET A 84 0.64 9.90 9.25
N THR A 85 0.93 11.19 9.43
CA THR A 85 0.26 12.24 8.66
C THR A 85 0.84 12.33 7.24
N SER A 86 -0.05 12.50 6.26
CA SER A 86 0.33 12.75 4.87
C SER A 86 -0.61 13.80 4.28
N ILE A 87 -0.06 14.94 3.87
CA ILE A 87 -0.84 16.02 3.23
C ILE A 87 -1.32 15.54 1.86
N THR A 88 -0.46 14.91 1.08
CA THR A 88 -0.77 14.41 -0.25
C THR A 88 -1.89 13.37 -0.23
N ASP A 89 -1.90 12.50 0.77
CA ASP A 89 -2.94 11.47 0.94
C ASP A 89 -4.16 11.94 1.74
N GLY A 90 -4.15 13.17 2.21
CA GLY A 90 -5.22 13.71 3.04
C GLY A 90 -5.34 13.05 4.42
N ILE A 91 -4.24 12.51 4.94
CA ILE A 91 -4.19 11.87 6.27
C ILE A 91 -3.82 12.90 7.32
N SER A 92 -4.82 13.37 8.06
CA SER A 92 -4.65 14.36 9.11
C SER A 92 -4.21 13.72 10.44
N SER A 93 -3.55 14.51 11.30
CA SER A 93 -3.19 14.07 12.65
C SER A 93 -4.41 13.67 13.50
N ALA A 94 -5.57 14.27 13.23
CA ALA A 94 -6.83 13.92 13.90
C ALA A 94 -7.30 12.52 13.48
N LEU A 95 -7.17 12.17 12.20
CA LEU A 95 -7.47 10.84 11.69
C LEU A 95 -6.52 9.80 12.29
N VAL A 96 -5.21 10.05 12.25
CA VAL A 96 -4.20 9.15 12.84
C VAL A 96 -4.53 8.83 14.32
N ARG A 97 -4.80 9.87 15.12
CA ARG A 97 -5.20 9.67 16.53
C ARG A 97 -6.52 8.90 16.68
N HIS A 98 -7.48 9.14 15.79
CA HIS A 98 -8.75 8.41 15.80
C HIS A 98 -8.56 6.93 15.49
N VAL A 99 -7.77 6.61 14.45
CA VAL A 99 -7.46 5.23 14.06
C VAL A 99 -6.70 4.53 15.18
N GLY A 100 -5.64 5.14 15.72
CA GLY A 100 -4.87 4.57 16.82
C GLY A 100 -5.69 4.27 18.07
N LYS A 101 -6.72 5.10 18.36
CA LYS A 101 -7.62 4.87 19.49
C LYS A 101 -8.69 3.81 19.19
N LYS A 102 -9.27 3.82 18.01
CA LYS A 102 -10.47 3.03 17.69
C LYS A 102 -10.16 1.74 16.93
N TYR A 103 -9.11 1.76 16.12
CA TYR A 103 -8.70 0.67 15.24
C TYR A 103 -7.20 0.36 15.37
N PRO A 104 -6.67 0.15 16.61
CA PRO A 104 -5.22 0.01 16.83
C PRO A 104 -4.63 -1.25 16.19
N ASN A 105 -5.47 -2.17 15.76
CA ASN A 105 -5.07 -3.40 15.08
C ASN A 105 -5.31 -3.36 13.55
N ASP A 106 -5.64 -2.18 13.00
CA ASP A 106 -5.75 -2.01 11.55
C ASP A 106 -4.37 -2.20 10.91
N ILE A 107 -4.32 -2.97 9.83
CA ILE A 107 -3.06 -3.35 9.17
C ILE A 107 -2.34 -2.13 8.57
N MET A 108 -3.07 -1.10 8.15
CA MET A 108 -2.48 0.15 7.64
C MET A 108 -2.07 1.12 8.75
N PHE A 109 -2.43 0.82 10.01
CA PHE A 109 -1.98 1.55 11.19
C PHE A 109 -0.81 0.87 11.89
N SER A 110 -0.78 -0.47 11.95
CA SER A 110 0.29 -1.23 12.59
C SER A 110 0.38 -2.62 12.00
N THR A 111 1.59 -3.10 11.75
CA THR A 111 1.89 -4.48 11.33
C THR A 111 2.28 -5.38 12.49
N PHE A 112 2.31 -4.81 13.71
CA PHE A 112 2.68 -5.51 14.92
C PHE A 112 1.48 -6.14 15.63
N THR A 113 1.75 -7.19 16.41
CA THR A 113 0.78 -7.72 17.39
C THR A 113 0.57 -6.70 18.52
N LYS A 114 -0.44 -6.89 19.36
CA LYS A 114 -0.66 -6.09 20.58
C LYS A 114 0.53 -6.10 21.55
N SER A 115 1.39 -7.11 21.48
CA SER A 115 2.63 -7.20 22.28
C SER A 115 3.86 -6.61 21.57
N GLY A 116 3.68 -5.91 20.46
CA GLY A 116 4.76 -5.25 19.72
C GLY A 116 5.66 -6.21 18.93
N LYS A 117 5.19 -7.42 18.62
CA LYS A 117 5.97 -8.42 17.87
C LYS A 117 5.45 -8.56 16.45
N THR A 118 6.34 -8.86 15.50
CA THR A 118 5.98 -9.36 14.18
C THR A 118 5.78 -10.87 14.19
N LEU A 119 4.92 -11.38 13.32
CA LEU A 119 4.71 -12.82 13.15
C LEU A 119 5.04 -13.22 11.73
N LYS A 120 6.04 -14.07 11.56
CA LYS A 120 6.58 -14.46 10.25
C LYS A 120 5.55 -15.08 9.31
N TYR A 121 4.65 -15.91 9.83
CA TYR A 121 3.73 -16.71 9.02
C TYR A 121 2.26 -16.48 9.34
N LYS A 122 1.95 -15.46 10.12
CA LYS A 122 0.56 -15.20 10.54
C LYS A 122 0.28 -13.71 10.55
N ILE A 123 -0.87 -13.35 9.99
CA ILE A 123 -1.43 -12.01 10.08
C ILE A 123 -2.51 -12.05 11.15
N VAL A 124 -2.40 -11.19 12.15
CA VAL A 124 -3.39 -11.01 13.23
C VAL A 124 -4.05 -9.64 13.17
N ASN A 125 -3.52 -8.77 12.33
CA ASN A 125 -4.06 -7.45 12.04
C ASN A 125 -5.31 -7.58 11.17
N GLN A 126 -6.11 -6.54 11.12
CA GLN A 126 -7.40 -6.53 10.43
C GLN A 126 -7.43 -5.39 9.41
N VAL A 127 -8.29 -5.51 8.43
CA VAL A 127 -8.69 -4.39 7.58
C VAL A 127 -9.91 -3.75 8.22
N ASP A 128 -9.69 -2.67 8.94
CA ASP A 128 -10.77 -1.95 9.60
C ASP A 128 -11.48 -0.98 8.64
N ARG A 129 -12.43 -0.25 9.15
CA ARG A 129 -13.39 0.53 8.37
C ARG A 129 -12.74 1.58 7.46
N VAL A 130 -11.73 2.29 7.95
CA VAL A 130 -11.06 3.36 7.20
C VAL A 130 -10.24 2.77 6.06
N THR A 131 -9.47 1.71 6.33
CA THR A 131 -8.74 0.97 5.31
C THR A 131 -9.69 0.35 4.29
N ALA A 132 -10.77 -0.30 4.73
CA ALA A 132 -11.79 -0.85 3.84
C ALA A 132 -12.46 0.21 2.94
N PHE A 133 -12.56 1.46 3.40
CA PHE A 133 -13.02 2.57 2.58
C PHE A 133 -12.03 2.90 1.46
N TYR A 134 -10.74 3.03 1.76
CA TYR A 134 -9.73 3.32 0.74
C TYR A 134 -9.58 2.18 -0.27
N LEU A 135 -9.69 0.93 0.17
CA LEU A 135 -9.70 -0.26 -0.71
C LEU A 135 -10.97 -0.38 -1.59
N GLY A 136 -11.96 0.47 -1.38
CA GLY A 136 -13.20 0.37 -2.13
C GLY A 136 -14.18 -0.70 -1.64
N TRP A 137 -13.88 -1.41 -0.55
CA TRP A 137 -14.78 -2.42 0.03
C TRP A 137 -15.97 -1.80 0.77
N LYS A 138 -15.86 -0.53 1.15
CA LYS A 138 -16.96 0.27 1.72
C LYS A 138 -17.10 1.59 0.98
N ASN A 139 -18.32 1.89 0.54
CA ASN A 139 -18.59 3.13 -0.20
C ASN A 139 -18.76 4.34 0.71
N THR A 140 -19.29 4.13 1.90
CA THR A 140 -19.57 5.17 2.88
C THR A 140 -19.17 4.74 4.27
N ILE A 141 -18.55 5.65 5.01
CA ILE A 141 -18.19 5.48 6.42
C ILE A 141 -18.39 6.80 7.17
N PRO A 142 -18.72 6.79 8.47
CA PRO A 142 -18.85 8.03 9.24
C PRO A 142 -17.59 8.89 9.25
N GLU A 143 -16.43 8.27 9.22
CA GLU A 143 -15.12 8.91 9.19
C GLU A 143 -14.92 9.79 7.95
N LYS A 144 -15.55 9.45 6.81
CA LYS A 144 -15.45 10.22 5.57
C LYS A 144 -15.87 11.68 5.79
N LYS A 145 -17.04 11.91 6.38
CA LYS A 145 -17.54 13.25 6.68
C LYS A 145 -16.75 13.90 7.83
N LYS A 146 -16.48 13.12 8.89
CA LYS A 146 -15.85 13.61 10.11
C LYS A 146 -14.43 14.14 9.90
N PHE A 147 -13.66 13.52 9.02
CA PHE A 147 -12.26 13.86 8.77
C PHE A 147 -12.01 14.40 7.35
N ALA A 148 -13.09 14.69 6.61
CA ALA A 148 -13.02 15.15 5.23
C ALA A 148 -12.10 14.25 4.37
N LEU A 149 -12.28 12.91 4.51
CA LEU A 149 -11.43 11.96 3.79
C LEU A 149 -11.55 12.22 2.29
N GLY A 150 -10.41 12.40 1.65
CA GLY A 150 -10.29 12.55 0.21
C GLY A 150 -10.89 11.35 -0.54
N GLY A 151 -11.11 11.53 -1.83
CA GLY A 151 -11.55 10.43 -2.69
C GLY A 151 -10.59 9.25 -2.62
N ARG A 152 -11.15 8.05 -2.58
CA ARG A 152 -10.38 6.84 -2.87
C ARG A 152 -10.05 6.83 -4.35
N ASN A 153 -8.94 6.24 -4.73
CA ASN A 153 -8.71 5.93 -6.12
C ASN A 153 -9.67 4.78 -6.53
N PRO A 154 -10.66 5.04 -7.41
CA PRO A 154 -11.66 4.02 -7.77
C PRO A 154 -11.05 2.83 -8.53
N LYS A 155 -9.82 2.94 -9.00
CA LYS A 155 -9.10 1.90 -9.74
C LYS A 155 -8.06 1.16 -8.89
N GLY A 156 -7.96 1.48 -7.60
CA GLY A 156 -7.14 0.71 -6.66
C GLY A 156 -5.64 0.93 -6.73
N CYS A 157 -5.14 1.83 -7.57
CA CYS A 157 -3.71 2.05 -7.67
C CYS A 157 -3.19 3.02 -6.63
N PHE A 158 -1.90 2.99 -6.42
CA PHE A 158 -1.18 3.95 -5.62
C PHE A 158 -1.50 5.36 -6.13
N SER A 159 -2.03 6.19 -5.26
CA SER A 159 -2.42 7.53 -5.67
C SER A 159 -1.21 8.45 -5.61
N ASP A 160 -0.61 8.71 -6.74
CA ASP A 160 0.31 9.83 -6.90
C ASP A 160 -0.42 11.17 -7.12
N GLY A 161 -1.74 11.18 -6.92
CA GLY A 161 -2.62 12.31 -7.18
C GLY A 161 -3.05 12.41 -8.65
N THR A 162 -2.69 11.47 -9.51
CA THR A 162 -3.22 11.40 -10.87
C THR A 162 -4.49 10.58 -10.90
N ALA A 163 -5.59 11.20 -11.34
CA ALA A 163 -6.78 10.46 -11.71
C ALA A 163 -6.48 9.62 -12.95
N TRP A 164 -6.83 8.39 -12.93
CA TRP A 164 -6.77 7.43 -14.03
C TRP A 164 -7.93 7.63 -14.97
#